data_0c24673a34d4f2441a9909425075da22
#
_entry.id   0c24673a34d4f2441a9909425075da22
#
_cell.length_a   1.000
_cell.length_b   1.000
_cell.length_c   1.000
_cell.angle_alpha   90.00
_cell.angle_beta   90.00
_cell.angle_gamma   90.00
#
_symmetry.space_group_name_H-M   'P 1'
#
loop_
_entity.id
_entity.type
_entity.pdbx_description
1 polymer ?
#
loop_
_entity_poly.entity_id
_entity_poly.type
_entity_poly.pdbx_seq_one_letter_code
_entity_poly.pdbx_strand_id
1 'polypeptide(L)'
;MKKINLSKIKKSKNKIDGVFTQKDEISPSYINLENPKFIEIDNIFYSGIIIVNYYREYNDLILRKILDSNLNMNISIFYEKQDPYKIIRNLTYHIANVGVDLKEENQNKQDIDIAAFTYNDAKYIRKEMQVNNEDLYYLYIYIDMFSKSIDEQEYLLNKIEGIMQSNRTSNKKSKF
;
A
#
# COMPACT_ATOMS: atom_id res chain seq x y z
N MET A 1 -22.63 19.46 -3.17
CA MET A 1 -21.95 18.71 -2.10
C MET A 1 -21.22 19.70 -1.21
N LYS A 2 -21.65 19.87 0.06
CA LYS A 2 -20.97 20.77 1.03
C LYS A 2 -19.68 20.10 1.45
N LYS A 3 -18.54 20.77 1.18
CA LYS A 3 -17.24 20.38 1.74
C LYS A 3 -17.33 20.54 3.26
N ILE A 4 -17.25 19.45 3.99
CA ILE A 4 -17.09 19.44 5.44
C ILE A 4 -15.67 19.95 5.72
N ASN A 5 -15.58 21.12 6.32
CA ASN A 5 -14.33 21.73 6.72
C ASN A 5 -13.90 21.08 8.05
N LEU A 6 -13.03 20.07 7.96
CA LEU A 6 -12.53 19.31 9.12
C LEU A 6 -11.42 20.05 9.89
N SER A 7 -11.14 21.30 9.55
CA SER A 7 -10.00 22.05 10.02
C SER A 7 -10.06 22.60 11.44
N LYS A 8 -10.71 22.00 12.36
CA LYS A 8 -10.58 22.21 13.82
C LYS A 8 -11.64 21.39 14.57
N ILE A 9 -11.36 20.12 14.78
CA ILE A 9 -12.04 19.42 15.86
C ILE A 9 -11.41 19.91 17.18
N LYS A 10 -11.81 21.09 17.60
CA LYS A 10 -11.59 21.46 19.01
C LYS A 10 -12.42 20.48 19.82
N LYS A 11 -11.78 19.61 20.61
CA LYS A 11 -12.46 18.87 21.66
C LYS A 11 -13.28 19.87 22.46
N SER A 12 -14.59 19.83 22.30
CA SER A 12 -15.50 20.41 23.28
C SER A 12 -15.17 19.72 24.59
N LYS A 13 -14.55 20.46 25.53
CA LYS A 13 -14.48 20.05 26.91
C LYS A 13 -15.91 20.11 27.46
N ASN A 14 -16.72 19.13 27.13
CA ASN A 14 -17.89 18.81 27.96
C ASN A 14 -17.32 18.25 29.26
N LYS A 15 -17.02 19.15 30.20
CA LYS A 15 -16.90 18.82 31.61
C LYS A 15 -18.28 18.32 32.05
N ILE A 16 -18.51 17.04 31.89
CA ILE A 16 -19.48 16.31 32.68
C ILE A 16 -18.73 15.99 33.97
N ASP A 17 -19.01 16.79 35.00
CA ASP A 17 -18.64 16.62 36.40
C ASP A 17 -17.65 15.47 36.70
N GLY A 18 -16.36 15.79 36.68
CA GLY A 18 -15.35 15.21 37.57
C GLY A 18 -14.99 13.74 37.43
N VAL A 19 -15.62 12.97 36.57
CA VAL A 19 -15.28 11.58 36.35
C VAL A 19 -14.38 11.44 35.12
N PHE A 20 -13.08 11.35 35.38
CA PHE A 20 -12.07 11.00 34.38
C PHE A 20 -12.30 9.55 33.97
N THR A 21 -12.66 9.33 32.72
CA THR A 21 -12.89 7.97 32.21
C THR A 21 -11.62 7.44 31.54
N GLN A 22 -11.44 6.10 31.49
CA GLN A 22 -10.34 5.49 30.75
C GLN A 22 -10.26 5.97 29.27
N LYS A 23 -11.40 6.34 28.69
CA LYS A 23 -11.44 6.92 27.33
C LYS A 23 -10.77 8.30 27.27
N ASP A 24 -10.86 9.09 28.31
CA ASP A 24 -10.23 10.43 28.35
C ASP A 24 -8.71 10.31 28.49
N GLU A 25 -8.25 9.24 29.13
CA GLU A 25 -6.83 8.95 29.32
C GLU A 25 -6.13 8.49 28.02
N ILE A 26 -6.80 7.66 27.23
CA ILE A 26 -6.26 7.13 25.97
C ILE A 26 -6.55 8.01 24.74
N SER A 27 -7.45 8.97 24.85
CA SER A 27 -7.77 9.88 23.75
C SER A 27 -6.67 10.91 23.53
N PRO A 28 -6.21 11.13 22.27
CA PRO A 28 -5.26 12.20 21.99
C PRO A 28 -5.83 13.55 22.38
N SER A 29 -4.99 14.41 22.94
CA SER A 29 -5.38 15.76 23.36
C SER A 29 -5.54 16.71 22.17
N TYR A 30 -4.80 16.43 21.11
CA TYR A 30 -4.74 17.27 19.91
C TYR A 30 -4.55 16.40 18.66
N ILE A 31 -5.30 16.72 17.60
CA ILE A 31 -5.14 16.14 16.27
C ILE A 31 -5.21 17.28 15.25
N ASN A 32 -4.18 17.40 14.41
CA ASN A 32 -4.11 18.34 13.30
C ASN A 32 -4.07 17.58 11.97
N LEU A 33 -5.01 17.90 11.07
CA LEU A 33 -5.16 17.31 9.74
C LEU A 33 -4.99 18.37 8.61
N GLU A 34 -4.37 19.50 8.90
CA GLU A 34 -4.23 20.59 7.92
C GLU A 34 -3.25 20.24 6.81
N ASN A 35 -2.24 19.42 7.10
CA ASN A 35 -1.26 19.02 6.11
C ASN A 35 -1.70 17.69 5.43
N PRO A 36 -1.81 17.65 4.10
CA PRO A 36 -2.19 16.43 3.39
C PRO A 36 -1.10 15.34 3.36
N LYS A 37 0.12 15.63 3.80
CA LYS A 37 1.25 14.70 3.79
C LYS A 37 1.41 13.94 5.11
N PHE A 38 0.96 14.52 6.21
CA PHE A 38 1.10 13.93 7.55
C PHE A 38 -0.01 14.39 8.49
N ILE A 39 -0.27 13.57 9.50
CA ILE A 39 -1.15 13.88 10.63
C ILE A 39 -0.27 14.24 11.82
N GLU A 40 -0.65 15.26 12.59
CA GLU A 40 -0.03 15.56 13.86
C GLU A 40 -0.98 15.12 14.99
N ILE A 41 -0.49 14.28 15.88
CA ILE A 41 -1.21 13.80 17.05
C ILE A 41 -0.31 14.01 18.27
N ASP A 42 -0.75 14.85 19.22
CA ASP A 42 -0.02 15.14 20.47
C ASP A 42 1.48 15.50 20.24
N ASN A 43 1.76 16.36 19.23
CA ASN A 43 3.08 16.80 18.79
C ASN A 43 3.97 15.68 18.18
N ILE A 44 3.38 14.60 17.73
CA ILE A 44 4.05 13.56 16.93
C ILE A 44 3.47 13.61 15.52
N PHE A 45 4.34 13.65 14.52
CA PHE A 45 3.97 13.63 13.12
C PHE A 45 3.94 12.21 12.59
N TYR A 46 2.86 11.85 11.92
CA TYR A 46 2.65 10.51 11.32
C TYR A 46 2.44 10.64 9.83
N SER A 47 3.07 9.77 9.06
CA SER A 47 2.82 9.62 7.63
C SER A 47 2.87 8.14 7.25
N GLY A 48 2.16 7.79 6.17
CA GLY A 48 2.09 6.40 5.71
C GLY A 48 2.42 6.26 4.23
N ILE A 49 3.00 5.15 3.89
CA ILE A 49 3.25 4.70 2.52
C ILE A 49 2.59 3.34 2.33
N ILE A 50 1.89 3.18 1.20
CA ILE A 50 1.32 1.90 0.78
C ILE A 50 2.11 1.41 -0.43
N ILE A 51 2.58 0.17 -0.38
CA ILE A 51 3.17 -0.47 -1.55
C ILE A 51 2.03 -0.97 -2.44
N VAL A 52 1.95 -0.44 -3.66
CA VAL A 52 0.83 -0.75 -4.59
C VAL A 52 1.24 -1.64 -5.75
N ASN A 53 2.52 -1.64 -6.13
CA ASN A 53 3.03 -2.49 -7.20
C ASN A 53 4.22 -3.30 -6.69
N TYR A 54 4.12 -4.60 -6.86
CA TYR A 54 5.19 -5.54 -6.56
C TYR A 54 5.89 -5.94 -7.85
N TYR A 55 7.20 -6.09 -7.76
CA TYR A 55 7.95 -6.63 -8.89
C TYR A 55 7.62 -8.12 -9.05
N ARG A 56 7.73 -8.63 -10.28
CA ARG A 56 7.45 -10.03 -10.60
C ARG A 56 8.25 -11.02 -9.73
N GLU A 57 9.49 -10.66 -9.44
CA GLU A 57 10.34 -11.38 -8.50
C GLU A 57 10.56 -10.49 -7.28
N TYR A 58 9.71 -10.65 -6.28
CA TYR A 58 9.86 -9.91 -5.03
C TYR A 58 11.05 -10.47 -4.26
N ASN A 59 12.11 -9.66 -4.17
CA ASN A 59 13.28 -10.03 -3.39
C ASN A 59 13.09 -9.52 -1.96
N ASP A 60 13.26 -10.40 -0.97
CA ASP A 60 13.24 -10.09 0.47
C ASP A 60 14.18 -8.94 0.86
N LEU A 61 15.16 -8.63 0.00
CA LEU A 61 16.11 -7.54 0.20
C LEU A 61 15.45 -6.17 0.38
N ILE A 62 14.24 -5.92 -0.16
CA ILE A 62 13.56 -4.62 0.00
C ILE A 62 13.11 -4.44 1.43
N LEU A 63 12.37 -5.40 1.98
CA LEU A 63 11.94 -5.35 3.39
C LEU A 63 13.15 -5.32 4.33
N ARG A 64 14.17 -6.10 4.03
CA ARG A 64 15.42 -6.09 4.80
C ARG A 64 16.08 -4.71 4.78
N LYS A 65 16.24 -4.07 3.62
CA LYS A 65 16.80 -2.71 3.52
C LYS A 65 15.96 -1.67 4.27
N ILE A 66 14.65 -1.81 4.27
CA ILE A 66 13.75 -0.93 5.02
C ILE A 66 13.98 -1.16 6.52
N LEU A 67 13.99 -2.40 6.99
CA LEU A 67 14.23 -2.75 8.40
C LEU A 67 15.62 -2.33 8.87
N ASP A 68 16.64 -2.57 8.05
CA ASP A 68 18.05 -2.21 8.35
C ASP A 68 18.29 -0.68 8.32
N SER A 69 17.32 0.10 7.83
CA SER A 69 17.42 1.56 7.78
C SER A 69 17.37 2.23 9.16
N ASN A 70 16.98 1.48 10.19
CA ASN A 70 16.90 1.92 11.58
C ASN A 70 16.07 3.21 11.78
N LEU A 71 14.95 3.32 11.07
CA LEU A 71 14.03 4.45 11.12
C LEU A 71 12.89 4.19 12.10
N ASN A 72 12.29 5.25 12.64
CA ASN A 72 11.09 5.16 13.47
C ASN A 72 9.87 4.85 12.58
N MET A 73 9.54 3.58 12.46
CA MET A 73 8.44 3.12 11.61
C MET A 73 7.81 1.84 12.12
N ASN A 74 6.56 1.62 11.68
CA ASN A 74 5.86 0.35 11.78
C ASN A 74 5.64 -0.21 10.38
N ILE A 75 5.78 -1.51 10.21
CA ILE A 75 5.45 -2.19 8.96
C ILE A 75 4.29 -3.14 9.26
N SER A 76 3.17 -2.93 8.57
CA SER A 76 1.98 -3.78 8.66
C SER A 76 1.79 -4.52 7.34
N ILE A 77 1.74 -5.85 7.41
CA ILE A 77 1.56 -6.71 6.25
C ILE A 77 0.21 -7.42 6.39
N PHE A 78 -0.68 -7.17 5.45
CA PHE A 78 -1.97 -7.84 5.37
C PHE A 78 -2.00 -8.71 4.11
N TYR A 79 -2.58 -9.89 4.23
CA TYR A 79 -2.79 -10.78 3.11
C TYR A 79 -4.23 -11.31 3.12
N GLU A 80 -4.81 -11.39 1.94
CA GLU A 80 -6.18 -11.85 1.75
C GLU A 80 -6.18 -13.02 0.76
N LYS A 81 -6.61 -14.19 1.23
CA LYS A 81 -6.75 -15.37 0.38
C LYS A 81 -7.85 -15.14 -0.65
N GLN A 82 -7.54 -15.42 -1.90
CA GLN A 82 -8.48 -15.30 -3.01
C GLN A 82 -9.21 -16.62 -3.27
N ASP A 83 -10.44 -16.52 -3.77
CA ASP A 83 -11.21 -17.69 -4.21
C ASP A 83 -10.55 -18.32 -5.44
N PRO A 84 -10.02 -19.57 -5.35
CA PRO A 84 -9.32 -20.21 -6.45
C PRO A 84 -10.18 -20.35 -7.70
N TYR A 85 -11.46 -20.69 -7.55
CA TYR A 85 -12.36 -20.87 -8.70
C TYR A 85 -12.59 -19.57 -9.47
N LYS A 86 -12.77 -18.48 -8.74
CA LYS A 86 -12.95 -17.15 -9.33
C LYS A 86 -11.69 -16.71 -10.07
N ILE A 87 -10.53 -16.89 -9.45
CA ILE A 87 -9.24 -16.51 -10.05
C ILE A 87 -8.94 -17.34 -11.28
N ILE A 88 -9.06 -18.67 -11.23
CA ILE A 88 -8.82 -19.55 -12.35
C ILE A 88 -9.74 -19.20 -13.53
N ARG A 89 -11.01 -18.91 -13.27
CA ARG A 89 -11.95 -18.47 -14.29
C ARG A 89 -11.53 -17.14 -14.93
N ASN A 90 -11.17 -16.14 -14.11
CA ASN A 90 -10.74 -14.84 -14.60
C ASN A 90 -9.44 -14.94 -15.42
N LEU A 91 -8.46 -15.73 -14.96
CA LEU A 91 -7.23 -16.00 -15.71
C LEU A 91 -7.53 -16.70 -17.03
N THR A 92 -8.48 -17.63 -17.05
CA THR A 92 -8.87 -18.33 -18.28
C THR A 92 -9.44 -17.37 -19.32
N TYR A 93 -10.33 -16.46 -18.92
CA TYR A 93 -10.84 -15.41 -19.80
C TYR A 93 -9.75 -14.45 -20.28
N HIS A 94 -8.88 -14.04 -19.38
CA HIS A 94 -7.78 -13.16 -19.71
C HIS A 94 -6.81 -13.79 -20.72
N ILE A 95 -6.43 -15.04 -20.50
CA ILE A 95 -5.60 -15.83 -21.44
C ILE A 95 -6.26 -15.94 -22.81
N ALA A 96 -7.57 -16.19 -22.88
CA ALA A 96 -8.30 -16.28 -24.13
C ALA A 96 -8.28 -14.94 -24.89
N ASN A 97 -8.57 -13.84 -24.22
CA ASN A 97 -8.60 -12.50 -24.82
C ASN A 97 -7.21 -12.07 -25.32
N VAL A 98 -6.18 -12.14 -24.48
CA VAL A 98 -4.80 -11.79 -24.89
C VAL A 98 -4.29 -12.71 -26.00
N GLY A 99 -4.71 -14.00 -26.00
CA GLY A 99 -4.36 -14.94 -27.04
C GLY A 99 -4.99 -14.62 -28.40
N VAL A 100 -6.11 -13.89 -28.46
CA VAL A 100 -6.70 -13.35 -29.68
C VAL A 100 -5.88 -12.13 -30.13
N ASP A 101 -5.60 -11.20 -29.23
CA ASP A 101 -4.82 -9.97 -29.51
C ASP A 101 -3.44 -10.31 -30.09
N LEU A 102 -2.78 -11.35 -29.58
CA LEU A 102 -1.47 -11.81 -30.08
C LEU A 102 -1.50 -12.37 -31.53
N LYS A 103 -2.69 -12.67 -32.08
CA LYS A 103 -2.86 -13.17 -33.45
C LYS A 103 -3.19 -12.08 -34.44
N GLU A 104 -3.49 -10.86 -34.00
CA GLU A 104 -3.79 -9.73 -34.86
C GLU A 104 -2.50 -9.15 -35.45
N GLU A 105 -2.35 -9.15 -36.78
CA GLU A 105 -1.14 -8.76 -37.50
C GLU A 105 -0.78 -7.26 -37.46
N ASN A 106 -1.62 -6.39 -36.87
CA ASN A 106 -1.49 -4.93 -36.94
C ASN A 106 -0.99 -4.25 -35.64
N GLN A 107 -0.43 -5.01 -34.68
CA GLN A 107 0.07 -4.43 -33.44
C GLN A 107 1.55 -4.01 -33.51
N ASN A 108 1.91 -2.97 -32.75
CA ASN A 108 3.29 -2.58 -32.56
C ASN A 108 4.08 -3.69 -31.86
N LYS A 109 5.32 -3.94 -32.26
CA LYS A 109 6.18 -4.99 -31.65
C LYS A 109 6.26 -4.89 -30.12
N GLN A 110 6.26 -3.68 -29.57
CA GLN A 110 6.36 -3.43 -28.13
C GLN A 110 5.09 -3.87 -27.37
N ASP A 111 3.92 -3.69 -27.99
CA ASP A 111 2.64 -4.13 -27.42
C ASP A 111 2.50 -5.65 -27.48
N ILE A 112 3.03 -6.27 -28.52
CA ILE A 112 3.06 -7.75 -28.68
C ILE A 112 3.94 -8.37 -27.59
N ASP A 113 5.12 -7.81 -27.30
CA ASP A 113 6.00 -8.35 -26.26
C ASP A 113 5.35 -8.27 -24.87
N ILE A 114 4.73 -7.13 -24.53
CA ILE A 114 4.00 -6.95 -23.26
C ILE A 114 2.84 -7.93 -23.16
N ALA A 115 2.06 -8.09 -24.23
CA ALA A 115 0.95 -9.05 -24.29
C ALA A 115 1.43 -10.49 -24.12
N ALA A 116 2.55 -10.86 -24.76
CA ALA A 116 3.16 -12.18 -24.65
C ALA A 116 3.64 -12.48 -23.21
N PHE A 117 4.26 -11.52 -22.54
CA PHE A 117 4.63 -11.66 -21.12
C PHE A 117 3.40 -11.86 -20.24
N THR A 118 2.39 -11.00 -20.40
CA THR A 118 1.15 -11.07 -19.63
C THR A 118 0.42 -12.42 -19.83
N TYR A 119 0.39 -12.90 -21.07
CA TYR A 119 -0.18 -14.19 -21.40
C TYR A 119 0.54 -15.36 -20.71
N ASN A 120 1.87 -15.36 -20.75
CA ASN A 120 2.69 -16.40 -20.13
C ASN A 120 2.55 -16.39 -18.60
N ASP A 121 2.52 -15.21 -17.99
CA ASP A 121 2.34 -15.05 -16.54
C ASP A 121 0.97 -15.57 -16.09
N ALA A 122 -0.08 -15.20 -16.81
CA ALA A 122 -1.42 -15.69 -16.51
C ALA A 122 -1.53 -17.22 -16.63
N LYS A 123 -0.88 -17.80 -17.65
CA LYS A 123 -0.80 -19.27 -17.81
C LYS A 123 -0.02 -19.93 -16.68
N TYR A 124 1.09 -19.36 -16.27
CA TYR A 124 1.90 -19.88 -15.18
C TYR A 124 1.09 -19.89 -13.88
N ILE A 125 0.53 -18.76 -13.47
CA ILE A 125 -0.29 -18.64 -12.24
C ILE A 125 -1.45 -19.65 -12.28
N ARG A 126 -2.18 -19.74 -13.41
CA ARG A 126 -3.28 -20.68 -13.54
C ARG A 126 -2.81 -22.14 -13.39
N LYS A 127 -1.66 -22.50 -13.96
CA LYS A 127 -1.07 -23.84 -13.85
C LYS A 127 -0.71 -24.16 -12.39
N GLU A 128 -0.03 -23.24 -11.68
CA GLU A 128 0.34 -23.43 -10.28
C GLU A 128 -0.91 -23.67 -9.40
N MET A 129 -1.97 -22.89 -9.63
CA MET A 129 -3.22 -23.07 -8.89
C MET A 129 -3.96 -24.37 -9.21
N GLN A 130 -3.96 -24.83 -10.49
CA GLN A 130 -4.71 -26.00 -10.92
C GLN A 130 -3.97 -27.33 -10.71
N VAL A 131 -2.65 -27.33 -10.93
CA VAL A 131 -1.83 -28.55 -10.94
C VAL A 131 -1.13 -28.74 -9.60
N ASN A 132 -0.55 -27.65 -9.07
CA ASN A 132 0.21 -27.69 -7.83
C ASN A 132 -0.62 -27.35 -6.60
N ASN A 133 -1.92 -27.03 -6.80
CA ASN A 133 -2.87 -26.69 -5.74
C ASN A 133 -2.40 -25.51 -4.88
N GLU A 134 -1.71 -24.53 -5.49
CA GLU A 134 -1.26 -23.31 -4.83
C GLU A 134 -2.41 -22.31 -4.69
N ASP A 135 -2.38 -21.58 -3.59
CA ASP A 135 -3.32 -20.50 -3.31
C ASP A 135 -2.76 -19.14 -3.73
N LEU A 136 -3.62 -18.26 -4.21
CA LEU A 136 -3.29 -16.86 -4.50
C LEU A 136 -3.72 -15.97 -3.35
N TYR A 137 -2.85 -15.04 -2.97
CA TYR A 137 -3.12 -14.04 -1.94
C TYR A 137 -2.91 -12.63 -2.50
N TYR A 138 -3.81 -11.71 -2.18
CA TYR A 138 -3.50 -10.29 -2.27
C TYR A 138 -2.68 -9.87 -1.07
N LEU A 139 -1.63 -9.11 -1.35
CA LEU A 139 -0.70 -8.64 -0.35
C LEU A 139 -0.78 -7.11 -0.27
N TYR A 140 -0.90 -6.60 0.95
CA TYR A 140 -0.92 -5.17 1.24
C TYR A 140 0.16 -4.87 2.27
N ILE A 141 1.11 -4.01 1.93
CA ILE A 141 2.18 -3.58 2.84
C ILE A 141 2.03 -2.10 3.09
N TYR A 142 1.87 -1.75 4.36
CA TYR A 142 1.78 -0.40 4.87
C TYR A 142 3.04 -0.10 5.68
N ILE A 143 3.63 1.06 5.48
CA ILE A 143 4.77 1.55 6.25
C ILE A 143 4.35 2.85 6.88
N ASP A 144 4.18 2.86 8.19
CA ASP A 144 3.81 4.03 8.96
C ASP A 144 5.06 4.57 9.66
N MET A 145 5.35 5.85 9.45
CA MET A 145 6.50 6.54 9.99
C MET A 145 6.05 7.61 10.97
N PHE A 146 6.82 7.82 12.02
CA PHE A 146 6.52 8.82 13.03
C PHE A 146 7.78 9.54 13.51
N SER A 147 7.64 10.85 13.78
CA SER A 147 8.72 11.73 14.22
C SER A 147 8.23 12.85 15.12
N LYS A 148 9.17 13.59 15.73
CA LYS A 148 8.85 14.74 16.58
C LYS A 148 8.96 16.08 15.84
N SER A 149 9.41 16.08 14.58
CA SER A 149 9.52 17.28 13.77
C SER A 149 9.12 17.04 12.33
N ILE A 150 8.69 18.09 11.65
CA ILE A 150 8.30 18.04 10.23
C ILE A 150 9.50 17.68 9.35
N ASP A 151 10.67 18.29 9.64
CA ASP A 151 11.89 18.05 8.86
C ASP A 151 12.33 16.58 8.95
N GLU A 152 12.26 16.00 10.15
CA GLU A 152 12.54 14.58 10.36
C GLU A 152 11.52 13.71 9.61
N GLN A 153 10.24 14.08 9.63
CA GLN A 153 9.20 13.35 8.93
C GLN A 153 9.40 13.37 7.41
N GLU A 154 9.77 14.49 6.84
CA GLU A 154 10.11 14.61 5.42
C GLU A 154 11.37 13.79 5.07
N TYR A 155 12.37 13.79 5.94
CA TYR A 155 13.55 12.96 5.77
C TYR A 155 13.21 11.47 5.75
N LEU A 156 12.38 10.99 6.69
CA LEU A 156 11.91 9.60 6.75
C LEU A 156 11.20 9.19 5.45
N LEU A 157 10.25 10.03 5.00
CA LEU A 157 9.52 9.81 3.75
C LEU A 157 10.47 9.67 2.55
N ASN A 158 11.37 10.64 2.38
CA ASN A 158 12.30 10.67 1.26
C ASN A 158 13.26 9.46 1.27
N LYS A 159 13.69 9.04 2.45
CA LYS A 159 14.58 7.89 2.60
C LYS A 159 13.90 6.58 2.22
N ILE A 160 12.66 6.35 2.68
CA ILE A 160 11.90 5.16 2.29
C ILE A 160 11.56 5.18 0.79
N GLU A 161 11.13 6.33 0.25
CA GLU A 161 10.90 6.46 -1.19
C GLU A 161 12.16 6.15 -2.01
N GLY A 162 13.33 6.62 -1.58
CA GLY A 162 14.61 6.31 -2.22
C GLY A 162 14.92 4.81 -2.22
N ILE A 163 14.67 4.11 -1.11
CA ILE A 163 14.82 2.65 -1.03
C ILE A 163 13.86 1.96 -1.99
N MET A 164 12.61 2.40 -2.04
CA MET A 164 11.58 1.84 -2.93
C MET A 164 11.94 2.04 -4.40
N GLN A 165 12.32 3.26 -4.79
CA GLN A 165 12.71 3.59 -6.16
C GLN A 165 13.95 2.81 -6.62
N SER A 166 14.95 2.66 -5.75
CA SER A 166 16.17 1.89 -6.08
C SER A 166 15.89 0.41 -6.36
N ASN A 167 14.77 -0.11 -5.88
CA ASN A 167 14.33 -1.48 -6.12
C ASN A 167 13.16 -1.57 -7.12
N ARG A 168 12.90 -0.49 -7.89
CA ARG A 168 11.84 -0.41 -8.90
C ARG A 168 10.42 -0.71 -8.38
N THR A 169 10.20 -0.56 -7.08
CA THR A 169 8.89 -0.76 -6.45
C THR A 169 8.15 0.57 -6.48
N SER A 170 6.91 0.61 -6.91
CA SER A 170 6.09 1.81 -6.82
C SER A 170 5.29 1.84 -5.53
N ASN A 171 5.15 3.02 -4.98
CA ASN A 171 4.42 3.29 -3.76
C ASN A 171 3.37 4.38 -3.98
N LYS A 172 2.45 4.48 -3.04
CA LYS A 172 1.47 5.56 -2.97
C LYS A 172 1.49 6.13 -1.56
N LYS A 173 1.67 7.45 -1.46
CA LYS A 173 1.54 8.13 -0.17
C LYS A 173 0.10 8.05 0.29
N SER A 174 -0.10 7.76 1.56
CA SER A 174 -1.39 7.94 2.19
C SER A 174 -1.75 9.43 2.11
N LYS A 175 -2.94 9.73 1.63
CA LYS A 175 -3.51 11.09 1.70
C LYS A 175 -4.52 11.06 2.81
N PHE A 176 -4.29 11.86 3.81
CA PHE A 176 -5.19 12.04 4.95
C PHE A 176 -6.21 13.15 4.67
#